data_12f226536cf37e51f4e7ad73b099d1b8
#
_entry.id   12f226536cf37e51f4e7ad73b099d1b8
#
_cell.length_a   1.000
_cell.length_b   1.000
_cell.length_c   1.000
_cell.angle_alpha   90.00
_cell.angle_beta   90.00
_cell.angle_gamma   90.00
#
_symmetry.space_group_name_H-M   'P 1'
#
loop_
_entity.id
_entity.type
_entity.pdbx_description
1 polymer ?
#
loop_
_entity_poly.entity_id
_entity_poly.type
_entity_poly.pdbx_seq_one_letter_code
_entity_poly.pdbx_strand_id
1 'polypeptide(L)'
;IPEVPGRIRRVRLYPQDVKPVPSALEAIRTADAIILGPGSLYTSIMPNLLVNGVAEALRKSRALKIYICNVMTQPGETDGYTASMHAEAIIKHAGRGAIDFMLVNNAPISEELREKYAAEGIAPVLVDEAQINALGIGFVAADIINQTDAVRHDPDKLSRNVMRMIYDFRVS
;
A
#
# COMPACT_ATOMS: atom_id res chain seq x y z
N ILE A 1 -7.14 16.88 4.98
CA ILE A 1 -7.79 15.95 5.92
C ILE A 1 -8.11 16.76 7.15
N PRO A 2 -9.32 16.64 7.74
CA PRO A 2 -9.69 17.46 8.87
C PRO A 2 -8.79 17.16 10.08
N GLU A 3 -8.44 18.20 10.82
CA GLU A 3 -7.69 18.15 12.08
C GLU A 3 -8.50 17.53 13.25
N VAL A 4 -9.22 16.45 12.96
CA VAL A 4 -10.02 15.74 13.96
C VAL A 4 -9.21 14.55 14.45
N PRO A 5 -8.88 14.49 15.74
CA PRO A 5 -8.19 13.33 16.30
C PRO A 5 -9.07 12.08 16.16
N GLY A 6 -8.49 11.01 15.63
CA GLY A 6 -9.20 9.74 15.46
C GLY A 6 -8.67 8.92 14.30
N ARG A 7 -9.12 7.65 14.25
CA ARG A 7 -8.79 6.73 13.15
C ARG A 7 -9.85 6.76 12.08
N ILE A 8 -9.46 6.82 10.81
CA ILE A 8 -10.38 6.67 9.69
C ILE A 8 -11.05 5.29 9.77
N ARG A 9 -12.34 5.29 9.99
CA ARG A 9 -13.12 4.05 10.09
C ARG A 9 -13.54 3.53 8.72
N ARG A 10 -13.86 4.43 7.79
CA ARG A 10 -14.32 4.10 6.44
C ARG A 10 -14.20 5.30 5.51
N VAL A 11 -13.84 5.04 4.27
CA VAL A 11 -13.84 6.00 3.16
C VAL A 11 -14.97 5.65 2.19
N ARG A 12 -15.57 6.64 1.58
CA ARG A 12 -16.59 6.48 0.54
C ARG A 12 -16.37 7.49 -0.57
N LEU A 13 -16.72 7.13 -1.78
CA LEU A 13 -16.80 8.08 -2.89
C LEU A 13 -18.16 8.81 -2.86
N TYR A 14 -18.15 10.05 -3.33
CA TYR A 14 -19.36 10.79 -3.62
C TYR A 14 -19.25 11.42 -5.01
N PRO A 15 -20.18 11.09 -5.94
CA PRO A 15 -21.28 10.12 -5.82
C PRO A 15 -20.78 8.68 -5.63
N GLN A 16 -21.64 7.79 -5.07
CA GLN A 16 -21.25 6.40 -4.78
C GLN A 16 -21.27 5.47 -6.00
N ASP A 17 -21.95 5.86 -7.06
CA ASP A 17 -22.15 5.09 -8.30
C ASP A 17 -21.10 5.37 -9.37
N VAL A 18 -19.91 5.82 -8.98
CA VAL A 18 -18.80 6.07 -9.92
C VAL A 18 -18.44 4.79 -10.66
N LYS A 19 -18.50 4.86 -11.99
CA LYS A 19 -18.14 3.76 -12.88
C LYS A 19 -16.70 3.91 -13.37
N PRO A 20 -15.96 2.80 -13.48
CA PRO A 20 -14.62 2.85 -14.06
C PRO A 20 -14.72 3.05 -15.58
N VAL A 21 -13.66 3.59 -16.18
CA VAL A 21 -13.51 3.53 -17.62
C VAL A 21 -13.32 2.06 -18.05
N PRO A 22 -13.93 1.61 -19.16
CA PRO A 22 -13.85 0.22 -19.58
C PRO A 22 -12.42 -0.31 -19.74
N SER A 23 -11.51 0.53 -20.25
CA SER A 23 -10.09 0.19 -20.40
C SER A 23 -9.38 -0.10 -19.07
N ALA A 24 -9.80 0.49 -17.95
CA ALA A 24 -9.22 0.20 -16.65
C ALA A 24 -9.56 -1.22 -16.18
N LEU A 25 -10.82 -1.66 -16.35
CA LEU A 25 -11.20 -3.03 -16.00
C LEU A 25 -10.52 -4.06 -16.93
N GLU A 26 -10.36 -3.72 -18.19
CA GLU A 26 -9.63 -4.56 -19.15
C GLU A 26 -8.16 -4.69 -18.73
N ALA A 27 -7.49 -3.58 -18.41
CA ALA A 27 -6.11 -3.59 -17.94
C ALA A 27 -5.93 -4.45 -16.68
N ILE A 28 -6.83 -4.34 -15.69
CA ILE A 28 -6.80 -5.17 -14.48
C ILE A 28 -6.95 -6.66 -14.83
N ARG A 29 -7.79 -6.99 -15.81
CA ARG A 29 -8.09 -8.37 -16.16
C ARG A 29 -6.97 -9.04 -16.93
N THR A 30 -6.22 -8.29 -17.75
CA THR A 30 -5.17 -8.78 -18.63
C THR A 30 -3.75 -8.56 -18.11
N ALA A 31 -3.59 -7.88 -16.98
CA ALA A 31 -2.30 -7.63 -16.38
C ALA A 31 -1.59 -8.92 -15.94
N ASP A 32 -0.27 -8.91 -15.99
CA ASP A 32 0.60 -9.92 -15.38
C ASP A 32 0.87 -9.64 -13.90
N ALA A 33 0.91 -8.35 -13.56
CA ALA A 33 1.04 -7.86 -12.19
C ALA A 33 0.24 -6.58 -12.00
N ILE A 34 -0.27 -6.36 -10.78
CA ILE A 34 -1.00 -5.17 -10.39
C ILE A 34 -0.33 -4.59 -9.16
N ILE A 35 0.09 -3.34 -9.24
CA ILE A 35 0.80 -2.65 -8.17
C ILE A 35 -0.16 -1.65 -7.52
N LEU A 36 -0.35 -1.78 -6.21
CA LEU A 36 -1.10 -0.83 -5.42
C LEU A 36 -0.10 0.11 -4.73
N GLY A 37 -0.04 1.34 -5.17
CA GLY A 37 0.91 2.35 -4.66
C GLY A 37 2.21 2.49 -5.47
N PRO A 38 3.22 3.20 -4.95
CA PRO A 38 3.17 3.90 -3.65
C PRO A 38 2.22 5.09 -3.65
N GLY A 39 1.71 5.43 -2.48
CA GLY A 39 0.80 6.56 -2.28
C GLY A 39 0.08 6.51 -0.94
N SER A 40 -0.53 7.64 -0.56
CA SER A 40 -1.34 7.71 0.66
C SER A 40 -2.47 6.67 0.65
N LEU A 41 -2.60 5.94 1.74
CA LEU A 41 -3.53 4.82 1.82
C LEU A 41 -4.97 5.25 1.51
N TYR A 42 -5.46 6.30 2.18
CA TYR A 42 -6.85 6.71 2.10
C TYR A 42 -7.15 7.76 1.04
N THR A 43 -6.15 8.52 0.60
CA THR A 43 -6.35 9.59 -0.37
C THR A 43 -5.87 9.25 -1.78
N SER A 44 -4.97 8.25 -1.93
CA SER A 44 -4.46 7.84 -3.24
C SER A 44 -4.86 6.42 -3.63
N ILE A 45 -4.73 5.45 -2.73
CA ILE A 45 -4.99 4.03 -3.04
C ILE A 45 -6.47 3.71 -2.93
N MET A 46 -7.06 4.02 -1.78
CA MET A 46 -8.43 3.65 -1.47
C MET A 46 -9.47 4.19 -2.47
N PRO A 47 -9.39 5.44 -2.96
CA PRO A 47 -10.39 5.96 -3.91
C PRO A 47 -10.48 5.13 -5.19
N ASN A 48 -9.37 4.61 -5.70
CA ASN A 48 -9.36 3.76 -6.89
C ASN A 48 -10.07 2.41 -6.62
N LEU A 49 -9.87 1.83 -5.45
CA LEU A 49 -10.48 0.56 -5.05
C LEU A 49 -11.99 0.68 -4.79
N LEU A 50 -12.46 1.88 -4.49
CA LEU A 50 -13.88 2.16 -4.23
C LEU A 50 -14.71 2.41 -5.50
N VAL A 51 -14.06 2.57 -6.66
CA VAL A 51 -14.78 2.66 -7.93
C VAL A 51 -15.48 1.33 -8.22
N ASN A 52 -16.74 1.40 -8.65
CA ASN A 52 -17.58 0.22 -8.86
C ASN A 52 -16.93 -0.81 -9.78
N GLY A 53 -16.86 -2.05 -9.32
CA GLY A 53 -16.29 -3.17 -10.09
C GLY A 53 -14.77 -3.30 -10.02
N VAL A 54 -14.01 -2.26 -9.62
CA VAL A 54 -12.53 -2.31 -9.56
C VAL A 54 -12.06 -3.34 -8.53
N ALA A 55 -12.56 -3.29 -7.30
CA ALA A 55 -12.18 -4.24 -6.26
C ALA A 55 -12.55 -5.70 -6.63
N GLU A 56 -13.68 -5.89 -7.32
CA GLU A 56 -14.09 -7.20 -7.80
C GLU A 56 -13.16 -7.69 -8.92
N ALA A 57 -12.86 -6.84 -9.90
CA ALA A 57 -11.93 -7.16 -10.99
C ALA A 57 -10.55 -7.51 -10.45
N LEU A 58 -10.05 -6.73 -9.46
CA LEU A 58 -8.77 -6.97 -8.79
C LEU A 58 -8.73 -8.37 -8.15
N ARG A 59 -9.75 -8.73 -7.36
CA ARG A 59 -9.80 -10.06 -6.71
C ARG A 59 -9.91 -11.22 -7.70
N LYS A 60 -10.58 -11.01 -8.83
CA LYS A 60 -10.75 -12.04 -9.89
C LYS A 60 -9.54 -12.14 -10.81
N SER A 61 -8.67 -11.15 -10.83
CA SER A 61 -7.47 -11.15 -11.66
C SER A 61 -6.50 -12.25 -11.21
N ARG A 62 -5.86 -12.91 -12.18
CA ARG A 62 -4.77 -13.88 -11.97
C ARG A 62 -3.41 -13.18 -11.82
N ALA A 63 -3.36 -11.87 -12.04
CA ALA A 63 -2.15 -11.08 -11.87
C ALA A 63 -1.62 -11.17 -10.43
N LEU A 64 -0.31 -11.12 -10.28
CA LEU A 64 0.32 -10.93 -8.98
C LEU A 64 -0.04 -9.53 -8.45
N LYS A 65 -0.65 -9.46 -7.26
CA LYS A 65 -1.07 -8.20 -6.63
C LYS A 65 -0.10 -7.80 -5.53
N ILE A 66 0.68 -6.74 -5.78
CA ILE A 66 1.69 -6.24 -4.86
C ILE A 66 1.23 -4.91 -4.28
N TYR A 67 1.15 -4.82 -2.96
CA TYR A 67 0.96 -3.56 -2.26
C TYR A 67 2.31 -3.01 -1.80
N ILE A 68 2.61 -1.75 -2.18
CA ILE A 68 3.80 -1.04 -1.71
C ILE A 68 3.41 -0.26 -0.47
N CYS A 69 3.91 -0.72 0.69
CA CYS A 69 3.58 -0.12 1.97
C CYS A 69 4.26 1.24 2.16
N ASN A 70 3.55 2.18 2.75
CA ASN A 70 4.12 3.45 3.15
C ASN A 70 5.29 3.22 4.12
N VAL A 71 6.34 4.01 3.99
CA VAL A 71 7.52 3.94 4.89
C VAL A 71 7.25 4.67 6.19
N MET A 72 6.53 5.78 6.13
CA MET A 72 6.19 6.64 7.27
C MET A 72 4.68 6.71 7.45
N THR A 73 4.24 6.87 8.68
CA THR A 73 2.83 7.19 8.98
C THR A 73 2.46 8.57 8.47
N GLN A 74 1.17 8.81 8.26
CA GLN A 74 0.65 10.10 7.81
C GLN A 74 -0.32 10.64 8.86
N PRO A 75 -0.03 11.82 9.45
CA PRO A 75 -0.89 12.45 10.45
C PRO A 75 -2.33 12.61 9.96
N GLY A 76 -3.31 12.22 10.79
CA GLY A 76 -4.72 12.27 10.46
C GLY A 76 -5.22 11.16 9.52
N GLU A 77 -4.32 10.31 9.00
CA GLU A 77 -4.69 9.16 8.15
C GLU A 77 -4.31 7.82 8.79
N THR A 78 -3.01 7.64 9.05
CA THR A 78 -2.44 6.34 9.44
C THR A 78 -1.63 6.46 10.73
N ASP A 79 -2.04 7.31 11.66
CA ASP A 79 -1.40 7.47 12.95
C ASP A 79 -1.31 6.14 13.69
N GLY A 80 -0.08 5.74 14.01
CA GLY A 80 0.21 4.49 14.71
C GLY A 80 -0.14 3.21 13.91
N TYR A 81 -0.29 3.31 12.58
CA TYR A 81 -0.48 2.11 11.76
C TYR A 81 0.82 1.32 11.62
N THR A 82 0.67 0.00 11.74
CA THR A 82 1.68 -0.97 11.33
C THR A 82 1.47 -1.37 9.85
N ALA A 83 2.39 -2.14 9.30
CA ALA A 83 2.25 -2.64 7.92
C ALA A 83 1.00 -3.53 7.77
N SER A 84 0.71 -4.40 8.75
CA SER A 84 -0.50 -5.22 8.73
C SER A 84 -1.78 -4.37 8.74
N MET A 85 -1.82 -3.28 9.50
CA MET A 85 -2.98 -2.39 9.57
C MET A 85 -3.26 -1.69 8.22
N HIS A 86 -2.21 -1.38 7.45
CA HIS A 86 -2.38 -0.88 6.08
C HIS A 86 -3.05 -1.93 5.18
N ALA A 87 -2.59 -3.18 5.25
CA ALA A 87 -3.19 -4.28 4.50
C ALA A 87 -4.63 -4.56 4.94
N GLU A 88 -4.90 -4.57 6.25
CA GLU A 88 -6.25 -4.72 6.79
C GLU A 88 -7.22 -3.66 6.26
N ALA A 89 -6.76 -2.40 6.18
CA ALA A 89 -7.58 -1.34 5.63
C ALA A 89 -7.94 -1.58 4.16
N ILE A 90 -7.00 -2.07 3.34
CA ILE A 90 -7.26 -2.45 1.95
C ILE A 90 -8.22 -3.65 1.89
N ILE A 91 -7.97 -4.70 2.65
CA ILE A 91 -8.84 -5.89 2.71
C ILE A 91 -10.26 -5.52 3.14
N LYS A 92 -10.40 -4.64 4.09
CA LYS A 92 -11.71 -4.17 4.58
C LYS A 92 -12.55 -3.49 3.50
N HIS A 93 -11.92 -2.78 2.57
CA HIS A 93 -12.61 -2.04 1.51
C HIS A 93 -12.70 -2.83 0.20
N ALA A 94 -11.66 -3.55 -0.18
CA ALA A 94 -11.56 -4.26 -1.44
C ALA A 94 -11.82 -5.78 -1.33
N GLY A 95 -11.82 -6.33 -0.12
CA GLY A 95 -12.03 -7.76 0.14
C GLY A 95 -10.72 -8.57 0.17
N ARG A 96 -10.81 -9.78 0.72
CA ARG A 96 -9.69 -10.76 0.70
C ARG A 96 -9.32 -11.10 -0.74
N GLY A 97 -8.02 -11.29 -1.02
CA GLY A 97 -7.49 -11.53 -2.35
C GLY A 97 -7.23 -10.26 -3.18
N ALA A 98 -7.40 -9.07 -2.57
CA ALA A 98 -7.00 -7.80 -3.19
C ALA A 98 -5.47 -7.56 -3.14
N ILE A 99 -4.75 -8.28 -2.29
CA ILE A 99 -3.30 -8.24 -2.14
C ILE A 99 -2.80 -9.68 -2.00
N ASP A 100 -1.76 -10.06 -2.73
CA ASP A 100 -1.03 -11.31 -2.57
C ASP A 100 0.25 -11.10 -1.76
N PHE A 101 0.96 -9.99 -2.04
CA PHE A 101 2.21 -9.64 -1.37
C PHE A 101 2.27 -8.17 -0.99
N MET A 102 3.02 -7.89 0.07
CA MET A 102 3.44 -6.53 0.44
C MET A 102 4.93 -6.36 0.18
N LEU A 103 5.32 -5.19 -0.35
CA LEU A 103 6.72 -4.75 -0.34
C LEU A 103 6.86 -3.70 0.77
N VAL A 104 7.73 -4.01 1.75
CA VAL A 104 7.94 -3.18 2.94
C VAL A 104 9.39 -2.74 3.03
N ASN A 105 9.63 -1.56 3.61
CA ASN A 105 10.99 -1.07 3.82
C ASN A 105 11.62 -1.74 5.04
N ASN A 106 12.87 -2.22 4.90
CA ASN A 106 13.68 -2.71 6.00
C ASN A 106 14.96 -1.87 6.23
N ALA A 107 15.21 -0.86 5.39
CA ALA A 107 16.36 0.01 5.61
C ALA A 107 16.14 0.90 6.84
N PRO A 108 17.17 1.08 7.68
CA PRO A 108 17.08 1.98 8.82
C PRO A 108 16.91 3.43 8.34
N ILE A 109 16.09 4.19 9.06
CA ILE A 109 15.96 5.64 8.85
C ILE A 109 16.96 6.34 9.78
N SER A 110 17.68 7.33 9.23
CA SER A 110 18.67 8.09 10.00
C SER A 110 18.03 8.75 11.23
N GLU A 111 18.79 8.86 12.32
CA GLU A 111 18.31 9.43 13.57
C GLU A 111 17.83 10.88 13.39
N GLU A 112 18.58 11.67 12.62
CA GLU A 112 18.21 13.05 12.29
C GLU A 112 16.81 13.15 11.64
N LEU A 113 16.52 12.30 10.66
CA LEU A 113 15.20 12.28 10.01
C LEU A 113 14.11 11.74 10.95
N ARG A 114 14.44 10.75 11.80
CA ARG A 114 13.49 10.23 12.79
C ARG A 114 13.07 11.29 13.79
N GLU A 115 14.02 12.05 14.33
CA GLU A 115 13.75 13.15 15.26
C GLU A 115 12.93 14.26 14.58
N LYS A 116 13.31 14.65 13.36
CA LYS A 116 12.57 15.62 12.56
C LYS A 116 11.11 15.22 12.36
N TYR A 117 10.86 13.98 11.96
CA TYR A 117 9.50 13.48 11.75
C TYR A 117 8.73 13.28 13.05
N ALA A 118 9.38 12.85 14.12
CA ALA A 118 8.75 12.69 15.43
C ALA A 118 8.19 14.01 15.97
N ALA A 119 8.86 15.15 15.71
CA ALA A 119 8.37 16.47 16.05
C ALA A 119 7.05 16.84 15.33
N GLU A 120 6.77 16.21 14.19
CA GLU A 120 5.54 16.37 13.40
C GLU A 120 4.51 15.25 13.66
N GLY A 121 4.76 14.37 14.65
CA GLY A 121 3.89 13.23 14.95
C GLY A 121 3.97 12.10 13.91
N ILE A 122 4.98 12.10 13.06
CA ILE A 122 5.20 11.10 12.01
C ILE A 122 6.19 10.04 12.52
N ALA A 123 5.88 8.78 12.31
CA ALA A 123 6.74 7.66 12.72
C ALA A 123 6.99 6.69 11.55
N PRO A 124 8.10 5.95 11.56
CA PRO A 124 8.28 4.82 10.66
C PRO A 124 7.16 3.79 10.83
N VAL A 125 6.68 3.25 9.72
CA VAL A 125 5.70 2.16 9.75
C VAL A 125 6.40 0.89 10.26
N LEU A 126 5.91 0.37 11.38
CA LEU A 126 6.42 -0.88 11.94
C LEU A 126 6.01 -2.07 11.07
N VAL A 127 6.98 -2.90 10.71
CA VAL A 127 6.73 -4.15 9.97
C VAL A 127 6.45 -5.26 10.99
N ASP A 128 5.20 -5.59 11.15
CA ASP A 128 4.69 -6.60 12.08
C ASP A 128 4.43 -7.92 11.33
N GLU A 129 5.51 -8.65 11.03
CA GLU A 129 5.56 -9.83 10.15
C GLU A 129 4.53 -10.91 10.52
N ALA A 130 4.42 -11.24 11.81
CA ALA A 130 3.49 -12.26 12.28
C ALA A 130 2.03 -11.90 11.94
N GLN A 131 1.67 -10.63 12.06
CA GLN A 131 0.33 -10.13 11.75
C GLN A 131 0.08 -10.10 10.24
N ILE A 132 1.08 -9.72 9.43
CA ILE A 132 0.97 -9.78 7.96
C ILE A 132 0.71 -11.22 7.52
N ASN A 133 1.49 -12.17 8.03
CA ASN A 133 1.32 -13.59 7.73
C ASN A 133 -0.05 -14.13 8.17
N ALA A 134 -0.57 -13.68 9.32
CA ALA A 134 -1.91 -14.05 9.80
C ALA A 134 -3.04 -13.57 8.88
N LEU A 135 -2.80 -12.53 8.07
CA LEU A 135 -3.74 -12.09 7.04
C LEU A 135 -3.74 -13.00 5.79
N GLY A 136 -2.78 -13.91 5.68
CA GLY A 136 -2.57 -14.75 4.49
C GLY A 136 -1.90 -14.00 3.34
N ILE A 137 -1.14 -12.95 3.64
CA ILE A 137 -0.41 -12.12 2.67
C ILE A 137 1.08 -12.41 2.83
N GLY A 138 1.77 -12.67 1.73
CA GLY A 138 3.23 -12.72 1.71
C GLY A 138 3.83 -11.31 1.83
N PHE A 139 5.08 -11.20 2.26
CA PHE A 139 5.78 -9.92 2.21
C PHE A 139 7.24 -10.08 1.81
N VAL A 140 7.78 -9.03 1.21
CA VAL A 140 9.21 -8.87 0.90
C VAL A 140 9.69 -7.62 1.62
N ALA A 141 10.71 -7.78 2.46
CA ALA A 141 11.38 -6.68 3.14
C ALA A 141 12.66 -6.32 2.39
N ALA A 142 12.78 -5.07 1.94
CA ALA A 142 13.92 -4.61 1.16
C ALA A 142 14.23 -3.13 1.43
N ASP A 143 15.45 -2.71 1.14
CA ASP A 143 15.77 -1.29 1.07
C ASP A 143 15.11 -0.69 -0.17
N ILE A 144 14.09 0.12 0.04
CA ILE A 144 13.31 0.78 -1.01
C ILE A 144 13.24 2.30 -0.85
N ILE A 145 14.14 2.88 -0.02
CA ILE A 145 14.08 4.29 0.31
C ILE A 145 15.31 5.07 -0.14
N ASN A 146 15.09 6.36 -0.35
CA ASN A 146 16.07 7.42 -0.39
C ASN A 146 15.81 8.36 0.80
N GLN A 147 16.89 8.83 1.44
CA GLN A 147 16.82 9.68 2.64
C GLN A 147 17.87 10.81 2.57
N THR A 148 17.76 11.64 1.56
CA THR A 148 18.59 12.86 1.47
C THR A 148 18.07 13.96 2.40
N ASP A 149 16.96 14.57 2.04
CA ASP A 149 16.28 15.66 2.76
C ASP A 149 14.96 15.20 3.43
N ALA A 150 14.43 14.08 2.96
CA ALA A 150 13.22 13.43 3.43
C ALA A 150 13.26 11.94 3.13
N VAL A 151 12.47 11.17 3.87
CA VAL A 151 12.27 9.73 3.59
C VAL A 151 11.26 9.58 2.46
N ARG A 152 11.70 9.05 1.33
CA ARG A 152 10.85 8.79 0.16
C ARG A 152 11.18 7.42 -0.43
N HIS A 153 10.26 6.86 -1.19
CA HIS A 153 10.57 5.70 -2.01
C HIS A 153 11.62 6.07 -3.05
N ASP A 154 12.64 5.24 -3.19
CA ASP A 154 13.63 5.34 -4.24
C ASP A 154 13.11 4.62 -5.48
N PRO A 155 12.91 5.30 -6.62
CA PRO A 155 12.31 4.70 -7.82
C PRO A 155 13.11 3.50 -8.37
N ASP A 156 14.44 3.58 -8.32
CA ASP A 156 15.31 2.53 -8.87
C ASP A 156 15.33 1.29 -7.97
N LYS A 157 15.42 1.49 -6.65
CA LYS A 157 15.32 0.40 -5.68
C LYS A 157 13.95 -0.25 -5.72
N LEU A 158 12.90 0.56 -5.78
CA LEU A 158 11.52 0.09 -5.81
C LEU A 158 11.25 -0.74 -7.07
N SER A 159 11.59 -0.22 -8.25
CA SER A 159 11.37 -0.91 -9.52
C SER A 159 12.12 -2.24 -9.59
N ARG A 160 13.38 -2.28 -9.15
CA ARG A 160 14.16 -3.53 -9.10
C ARG A 160 13.50 -4.60 -8.22
N ASN A 161 13.04 -4.23 -7.03
CA ASN A 161 12.39 -5.17 -6.13
C ASN A 161 11.03 -5.66 -6.68
N VAL A 162 10.22 -4.77 -7.22
CA VAL A 162 8.94 -5.13 -7.86
C VAL A 162 9.17 -6.08 -9.03
N MET A 163 10.11 -5.77 -9.92
CA MET A 163 10.42 -6.65 -11.07
C MET A 163 10.94 -8.01 -10.64
N ARG A 164 11.74 -8.07 -9.58
CA ARG A 164 12.20 -9.34 -9.01
C ARG A 164 11.02 -10.16 -8.46
N MET A 165 10.11 -9.55 -7.71
CA MET A 165 8.91 -10.24 -7.20
C MET A 165 8.05 -10.80 -8.35
N ILE A 166 7.87 -10.05 -9.44
CA ILE A 166 7.12 -10.50 -10.62
C ILE A 166 7.83 -11.68 -11.29
N TYR A 167 9.15 -11.62 -11.42
CA TYR A 167 9.94 -12.70 -12.01
C TYR A 167 9.84 -13.97 -11.18
N ASP A 168 10.09 -13.88 -9.87
CA ASP A 168 10.04 -15.02 -8.94
C ASP A 168 8.66 -15.68 -8.92
N PHE A 169 7.58 -14.89 -9.01
CA PHE A 169 6.21 -15.41 -9.09
C PHE A 169 5.92 -16.18 -10.39
N ARG A 170 6.54 -15.78 -11.51
CA ARG A 170 6.31 -16.43 -12.81
C ARG A 170 7.05 -17.75 -12.96
N VAL A 171 8.12 -17.97 -12.20
CA VAL A 171 8.96 -19.17 -12.30
C VAL A 171 8.67 -20.19 -11.20
N SER A 172 7.78 -19.86 -10.25
CA SER A 172 7.28 -20.75 -9.20
C SER A 172 5.99 -21.43 -9.61
#